data_aba12a13dc5a9d9d6ff86ef81c3e07e3
#
_entry.id   aba12a13dc5a9d9d6ff86ef81c3e07e3
#
_cell.length_a   1.000
_cell.length_b   1.000
_cell.length_c   1.000
_cell.angle_alpha   90.00
_cell.angle_beta   90.00
_cell.angle_gamma   90.00
#
_symmetry.space_group_name_H-M   'P 1'
#
loop_
_entity.id
_entity.type
_entity.pdbx_description
1 polymer ?
#
loop_
_entity_poly.entity_id
_entity_poly.type
_entity_poly.pdbx_seq_one_letter_code
_entity_poly.pdbx_strand_id
1 'polypeptide(L)'
;MTQAPRTVAFYLPQFHSIPENDDWWGPGFTEWSNVERALPAYEGHQHPRIPGQLGRYDLNDVRVMHDQAALARQFDVDAFCFYFYSFGGKRLLEKPLNNYLNDGPDFPFCISWANESWTRRWDGKDKESLIVQAYSTTFAEDVFMEILPLLQDPRYLRVDGAAVILVHRVDHLPSGTALSDTWRRLALKFGVGRIHLVAAETKPGISPVPFEFDAVAEFPPVGSNTFGSAKLLPIRRLDRQFRGRLLSYPRLARAFMRREAPKFVRYCGVAPSWDNTARRQKSATIYVDASPLHYHRWLEHARAHEAAARGANGLVFINAWNEWAEGAYLEPDLTHGLSYLNATLKRPTQPLGDIPRARLGLVSVSWTRSILLTAAGSLLQLNRRITRLGRAVVDKIRPSNEK
;
A
#
# COMPACT_ATOMS: atom_id res chain seq x y z
N MET A 1 26.92 -5.98 17.63
CA MET A 1 25.54 -6.41 17.30
C MET A 1 25.16 -5.69 16.02
N THR A 2 24.87 -6.40 14.93
CA THR A 2 24.36 -5.78 13.70
C THR A 2 22.99 -5.18 14.02
N GLN A 3 22.81 -3.87 13.81
CA GLN A 3 21.50 -3.24 13.97
C GLN A 3 20.50 -3.92 13.03
N ALA A 4 19.29 -4.18 13.54
CA ALA A 4 18.23 -4.82 12.77
C ALA A 4 17.68 -3.87 11.69
N PRO A 5 17.12 -4.40 10.58
CA PRO A 5 16.43 -3.59 9.59
C PRO A 5 15.23 -2.87 10.23
N ARG A 6 14.90 -1.70 9.70
CA ARG A 6 13.77 -0.90 10.17
C ARG A 6 12.48 -1.30 9.47
N THR A 7 11.40 -1.30 10.24
CA THR A 7 10.05 -1.62 9.76
C THR A 7 9.28 -0.30 9.53
N VAL A 8 8.83 -0.05 8.31
CA VAL A 8 8.18 1.20 7.88
C VAL A 8 6.76 0.88 7.42
N ALA A 9 5.75 1.47 8.04
CA ALA A 9 4.35 1.24 7.68
C ALA A 9 3.80 2.39 6.81
N PHE A 10 3.19 2.05 5.67
CA PHE A 10 2.47 3.04 4.86
C PHE A 10 1.31 3.63 5.68
N TYR A 11 1.11 4.93 5.54
CA TYR A 11 0.15 5.69 6.32
C TYR A 11 -0.77 6.50 5.41
N LEU A 12 -2.09 6.22 5.51
CA LEU A 12 -3.13 6.90 4.75
C LEU A 12 -3.64 8.13 5.52
N PRO A 13 -3.51 9.37 4.98
CA PRO A 13 -3.98 10.57 5.66
C PRO A 13 -5.48 10.87 5.44
N GLN A 14 -6.25 9.99 4.81
CA GLN A 14 -7.63 10.26 4.34
C GLN A 14 -8.71 10.01 5.41
N PHE A 15 -8.43 10.35 6.67
CA PHE A 15 -9.35 10.21 7.78
C PHE A 15 -9.78 11.56 8.36
N HIS A 16 -9.97 12.55 7.47
CA HIS A 16 -10.56 13.85 7.74
C HIS A 16 -11.30 14.32 6.49
N SER A 17 -12.32 15.16 6.64
CA SER A 17 -13.03 15.72 5.50
C SER A 17 -12.21 16.80 4.80
N ILE A 18 -12.32 16.84 3.48
CA ILE A 18 -11.80 17.91 2.63
C ILE A 18 -12.87 18.33 1.64
N PRO A 19 -12.91 19.59 1.18
CA PRO A 19 -13.94 20.08 0.25
C PRO A 19 -14.04 19.22 -1.02
N GLU A 20 -12.92 18.78 -1.58
CA GLU A 20 -12.91 17.97 -2.79
C GLU A 20 -13.61 16.61 -2.59
N ASN A 21 -13.37 15.97 -1.44
CA ASN A 21 -14.05 14.71 -1.12
C ASN A 21 -15.55 14.92 -0.88
N ASP A 22 -15.93 16.03 -0.26
CA ASP A 22 -17.32 16.39 -0.02
C ASP A 22 -18.06 16.62 -1.35
N ASP A 23 -17.43 17.30 -2.31
CA ASP A 23 -17.96 17.51 -3.66
C ASP A 23 -18.11 16.19 -4.44
N TRP A 24 -17.20 15.26 -4.28
CA TRP A 24 -17.20 14.01 -5.04
C TRP A 24 -18.07 12.93 -4.44
N TRP A 25 -18.16 12.86 -3.11
CA TRP A 25 -18.73 11.71 -2.39
C TRP A 25 -19.84 12.10 -1.40
N GLY A 26 -20.07 13.38 -1.20
CA GLY A 26 -21.03 13.94 -0.27
C GLY A 26 -20.40 14.49 1.02
N PRO A 27 -21.12 15.38 1.72
CA PRO A 27 -20.61 16.10 2.87
C PRO A 27 -20.08 15.19 3.99
N GLY A 28 -18.92 15.52 4.54
CA GLY A 28 -18.29 14.80 5.64
C GLY A 28 -17.63 13.48 5.23
N PHE A 29 -17.38 13.26 3.93
CA PHE A 29 -16.77 12.03 3.47
C PHE A 29 -15.34 11.87 3.98
N THR A 30 -15.07 10.69 4.55
CA THR A 30 -13.73 10.21 4.91
C THR A 30 -13.60 8.73 4.53
N GLU A 31 -12.43 8.14 4.71
CA GLU A 31 -12.25 6.70 4.48
C GLU A 31 -13.15 5.85 5.39
N TRP A 32 -13.56 6.36 6.56
CA TRP A 32 -14.55 5.70 7.42
C TRP A 32 -15.90 5.47 6.72
N SER A 33 -16.32 6.39 5.86
CA SER A 33 -17.56 6.25 5.08
C SER A 33 -17.57 5.00 4.20
N ASN A 34 -16.40 4.60 3.66
CA ASN A 34 -16.23 3.36 2.92
C ASN A 34 -16.29 2.14 3.82
N VAL A 35 -15.60 2.20 4.97
CA VAL A 35 -15.53 1.09 5.93
C VAL A 35 -16.90 0.75 6.49
N GLU A 36 -17.68 1.75 6.88
CA GLU A 36 -19.00 1.58 7.51
C GLU A 36 -20.04 0.94 6.60
N ARG A 37 -20.06 1.28 5.31
CA ARG A 37 -21.01 0.73 4.34
C ARG A 37 -20.67 -0.65 3.82
N ALA A 38 -19.53 -1.21 4.20
CA ALA A 38 -19.10 -2.52 3.73
C ALA A 38 -20.00 -3.65 4.26
N LEU A 39 -20.41 -4.54 3.38
CA LEU A 39 -21.26 -5.67 3.71
C LEU A 39 -20.50 -7.00 3.58
N PRO A 40 -20.81 -8.00 4.42
CA PRO A 40 -20.21 -9.32 4.30
C PRO A 40 -20.48 -9.96 2.93
N ALA A 41 -19.47 -10.52 2.29
CA ALA A 41 -19.60 -11.25 1.03
C ALA A 41 -19.84 -12.74 1.22
N TYR A 42 -19.60 -13.30 2.43
CA TYR A 42 -19.79 -14.71 2.74
C TYR A 42 -19.99 -14.92 4.25
N GLU A 43 -20.38 -16.11 4.67
CA GLU A 43 -20.59 -16.44 6.09
C GLU A 43 -19.27 -16.36 6.87
N GLY A 44 -19.25 -15.55 7.93
CA GLY A 44 -18.06 -15.28 8.74
C GLY A 44 -17.12 -14.22 8.16
N HIS A 45 -17.50 -13.56 7.04
CA HIS A 45 -16.78 -12.40 6.55
C HIS A 45 -17.09 -11.17 7.41
N GLN A 46 -16.05 -10.66 8.06
CA GLN A 46 -16.21 -9.60 9.05
C GLN A 46 -16.25 -8.22 8.38
N HIS A 47 -17.45 -7.72 8.15
CA HIS A 47 -17.75 -6.35 7.71
C HIS A 47 -19.06 -5.87 8.34
N PRO A 48 -19.17 -4.55 8.60
CA PRO A 48 -18.09 -3.58 8.56
C PRO A 48 -17.00 -3.89 9.60
N ARG A 49 -15.77 -3.50 9.33
CA ARG A 49 -14.66 -3.58 10.30
C ARG A 49 -14.81 -2.47 11.32
N ILE A 50 -14.66 -2.79 12.58
CA ILE A 50 -14.92 -1.86 13.68
C ILE A 50 -13.61 -1.56 14.40
N PRO A 51 -13.17 -0.28 14.45
CA PRO A 51 -11.97 0.11 15.16
C PRO A 51 -12.06 -0.24 16.66
N GLY A 52 -10.92 -0.63 17.21
CA GLY A 52 -10.74 -0.89 18.64
C GLY A 52 -10.43 0.39 19.42
N GLN A 53 -9.33 0.37 20.19
CA GLN A 53 -8.99 1.42 21.14
C GLN A 53 -8.76 2.82 20.54
N LEU A 54 -8.37 2.94 19.27
CA LEU A 54 -8.22 4.25 18.61
C LEU A 54 -9.56 4.84 18.16
N GLY A 55 -10.62 4.03 18.11
CA GLY A 55 -11.94 4.46 17.64
C GLY A 55 -11.93 4.93 16.17
N ARG A 56 -12.99 5.62 15.80
CA ARG A 56 -13.10 6.34 14.51
C ARG A 56 -12.57 7.75 14.71
N TYR A 57 -11.31 7.90 14.42
CA TYR A 57 -10.60 9.15 14.62
C TYR A 57 -10.75 10.11 13.44
N ASP A 58 -10.48 11.38 13.70
CA ASP A 58 -10.27 12.45 12.73
C ASP A 58 -8.81 12.90 12.78
N LEU A 59 -8.07 12.82 11.68
CA LEU A 59 -6.66 13.22 11.61
C LEU A 59 -6.44 14.74 11.63
N ASN A 60 -7.51 15.54 11.76
CA ASN A 60 -7.38 16.93 12.18
C ASN A 60 -6.93 17.06 13.63
N ASP A 61 -7.20 16.04 14.45
CA ASP A 61 -6.75 15.97 15.83
C ASP A 61 -5.36 15.31 15.90
N VAL A 62 -4.34 16.10 16.16
CA VAL A 62 -2.95 15.63 16.22
C VAL A 62 -2.72 14.59 17.35
N ARG A 63 -3.56 14.58 18.41
CA ARG A 63 -3.46 13.61 19.51
C ARG A 63 -3.59 12.18 19.00
N VAL A 64 -4.41 11.96 17.99
CA VAL A 64 -4.54 10.65 17.32
C VAL A 64 -3.18 10.16 16.81
N MET A 65 -2.39 11.04 16.20
CA MET A 65 -1.07 10.67 15.67
C MET A 65 -0.08 10.34 16.79
N HIS A 66 -0.19 11.00 17.95
CA HIS A 66 0.59 10.65 19.14
C HIS A 66 0.25 9.24 19.64
N ASP A 67 -1.03 8.90 19.73
CA ASP A 67 -1.49 7.56 20.15
C ASP A 67 -1.05 6.48 19.14
N GLN A 68 -1.18 6.77 17.85
CA GLN A 68 -0.73 5.86 16.78
C GLN A 68 0.79 5.63 16.83
N ALA A 69 1.59 6.70 17.01
CA ALA A 69 3.03 6.59 17.12
C ALA A 69 3.47 5.85 18.40
N ALA A 70 2.77 6.05 19.51
CA ALA A 70 3.01 5.31 20.75
C ALA A 70 2.78 3.81 20.55
N LEU A 71 1.66 3.43 19.91
CA LEU A 71 1.40 2.04 19.55
C LEU A 71 2.44 1.49 18.58
N ALA A 72 2.77 2.23 17.53
CA ALA A 72 3.76 1.83 16.54
C ALA A 72 5.12 1.50 17.19
N ARG A 73 5.60 2.40 18.05
CA ARG A 73 6.85 2.22 18.83
C ARG A 73 6.78 1.01 19.75
N GLN A 74 5.66 0.82 20.44
CA GLN A 74 5.47 -0.32 21.34
C GLN A 74 5.56 -1.67 20.62
N PHE A 75 5.20 -1.72 19.33
CA PHE A 75 5.09 -2.95 18.55
C PHE A 75 6.12 -3.07 17.40
N ASP A 76 7.32 -2.52 17.57
CA ASP A 76 8.45 -2.64 16.63
C ASP A 76 8.15 -2.12 15.20
N VAL A 77 7.28 -1.12 15.07
CA VAL A 77 7.19 -0.29 13.86
C VAL A 77 8.08 0.92 14.08
N ASP A 78 9.03 1.14 13.17
CA ASP A 78 10.11 2.11 13.36
C ASP A 78 9.83 3.47 12.69
N ALA A 79 8.95 3.51 11.69
CA ALA A 79 8.60 4.74 10.97
C ALA A 79 7.24 4.63 10.26
N PHE A 80 6.63 5.78 9.97
CA PHE A 80 5.51 5.88 9.04
C PHE A 80 5.98 6.35 7.66
N CYS A 81 5.33 5.83 6.59
CA CYS A 81 5.49 6.31 5.23
C CYS A 81 4.18 6.94 4.77
N PHE A 82 4.06 8.26 4.90
CA PHE A 82 2.85 8.97 4.56
C PHE A 82 2.63 9.02 3.05
N TYR A 83 1.42 8.73 2.58
CA TYR A 83 1.04 9.12 1.24
C TYR A 83 1.01 10.64 1.13
N PHE A 84 1.73 11.14 0.14
CA PHE A 84 1.82 12.55 -0.20
C PHE A 84 1.11 12.80 -1.53
N TYR A 85 0.11 13.67 -1.52
CA TYR A 85 -0.70 13.95 -2.70
C TYR A 85 -0.42 15.37 -3.20
N SER A 86 0.10 15.45 -4.43
CA SER A 86 0.31 16.70 -5.17
C SER A 86 -0.03 16.49 -6.64
N PHE A 87 -0.91 17.33 -7.15
CA PHE A 87 -1.49 17.25 -8.50
C PHE A 87 -1.22 18.56 -9.25
N GLY A 88 -0.05 18.65 -9.91
CA GLY A 88 0.32 19.85 -10.68
C GLY A 88 0.35 21.12 -9.84
N GLY A 89 0.89 21.06 -8.62
CA GLY A 89 0.99 22.19 -7.69
C GLY A 89 -0.21 22.34 -6.74
N LYS A 90 -1.24 21.47 -6.85
CA LYS A 90 -2.34 21.41 -5.88
C LYS A 90 -2.12 20.25 -4.93
N ARG A 91 -1.88 20.54 -3.65
CA ARG A 91 -1.83 19.53 -2.58
C ARG A 91 -3.25 19.15 -2.14
N LEU A 92 -3.44 17.88 -1.83
CA LEU A 92 -4.65 17.37 -1.18
C LEU A 92 -4.27 16.56 0.06
N LEU A 93 -5.19 16.51 1.03
CA LEU A 93 -5.00 15.78 2.29
C LEU A 93 -3.72 16.18 3.05
N GLU A 94 -3.29 17.43 2.87
CA GLU A 94 -2.04 17.94 3.41
C GLU A 94 -2.09 18.22 4.92
N LYS A 95 -3.28 18.47 5.46
CA LYS A 95 -3.45 18.94 6.84
C LYS A 95 -2.87 17.96 7.88
N PRO A 96 -3.11 16.64 7.82
CA PRO A 96 -2.50 15.71 8.76
C PRO A 96 -0.97 15.75 8.75
N LEU A 97 -0.37 15.81 7.56
CA LEU A 97 1.09 15.86 7.45
C LEU A 97 1.67 17.21 7.94
N ASN A 98 0.96 18.32 7.69
CA ASN A 98 1.33 19.63 8.24
C ASN A 98 1.22 19.64 9.78
N ASN A 99 0.14 19.06 10.34
CA ASN A 99 -0.01 18.89 11.79
C ASN A 99 1.12 18.02 12.36
N TYR A 100 1.51 16.96 11.64
CA TYR A 100 2.61 16.09 12.04
C TYR A 100 3.95 16.85 12.12
N LEU A 101 4.23 17.76 11.18
CA LEU A 101 5.43 18.60 11.23
C LEU A 101 5.45 19.54 12.42
N ASN A 102 4.31 20.20 12.70
CA ASN A 102 4.24 21.27 13.69
C ASN A 102 4.15 20.72 15.12
N ASP A 103 3.20 19.84 15.35
CA ASP A 103 2.80 19.39 16.69
C ASP A 103 2.77 17.86 16.82
N GLY A 104 3.24 17.13 15.80
CA GLY A 104 3.19 15.67 15.78
C GLY A 104 4.21 14.99 16.68
N PRO A 105 4.06 13.67 16.90
CA PRO A 105 4.93 12.89 17.77
C PRO A 105 6.39 12.90 17.30
N ASP A 106 7.31 12.73 18.23
CA ASP A 106 8.71 12.42 17.94
C ASP A 106 8.81 10.96 17.45
N PHE A 107 8.39 10.73 16.21
CA PHE A 107 8.40 9.42 15.58
C PHE A 107 8.87 9.55 14.13
N PRO A 108 9.79 8.67 13.66
CA PRO A 108 10.36 8.78 12.33
C PRO A 108 9.33 8.64 11.23
N PHE A 109 9.51 9.37 10.12
CA PHE A 109 8.63 9.27 8.96
C PHE A 109 9.37 9.50 7.64
N CYS A 110 8.78 9.04 6.56
CA CYS A 110 9.09 9.41 5.19
C CYS A 110 7.80 9.58 4.39
N ILE A 111 7.93 9.89 3.11
CA ILE A 111 6.77 10.04 2.23
C ILE A 111 6.82 9.09 1.05
N SER A 112 5.63 8.77 0.53
CA SER A 112 5.40 8.17 -0.78
C SER A 112 4.55 9.12 -1.62
N TRP A 113 5.16 9.77 -2.62
CA TRP A 113 4.41 10.62 -3.53
C TRP A 113 3.47 9.78 -4.37
N ALA A 114 2.17 9.88 -4.08
CA ALA A 114 1.09 9.16 -4.74
C ALA A 114 0.67 9.89 -6.03
N ASN A 115 1.53 9.83 -7.04
CA ASN A 115 1.43 10.54 -8.31
C ASN A 115 0.51 9.84 -9.32
N GLU A 116 -0.69 9.47 -8.89
CA GLU A 116 -1.74 8.92 -9.75
C GLU A 116 -2.94 9.87 -9.84
N SER A 117 -3.54 9.99 -11.02
CA SER A 117 -4.85 10.64 -11.17
C SER A 117 -5.91 9.90 -10.34
N TRP A 118 -6.75 10.64 -9.64
CA TRP A 118 -7.89 10.03 -8.97
C TRP A 118 -9.07 9.89 -9.93
N THR A 119 -9.71 8.74 -9.86
CA THR A 119 -10.87 8.40 -10.69
C THR A 119 -11.95 7.79 -9.82
N ARG A 120 -13.21 7.80 -10.28
CA ARG A 120 -14.32 7.14 -9.58
C ARG A 120 -14.26 5.61 -9.63
N ARG A 121 -13.06 5.03 -9.39
CA ARG A 121 -12.86 3.57 -9.34
C ARG A 121 -13.69 2.89 -8.25
N TRP A 122 -14.03 3.63 -7.21
CA TRP A 122 -14.69 3.07 -6.03
C TRP A 122 -16.17 2.79 -6.24
N ASP A 123 -16.81 3.47 -7.19
CA ASP A 123 -18.21 3.24 -7.58
C ASP A 123 -18.37 2.55 -8.95
N GLY A 124 -17.26 2.02 -9.50
CA GLY A 124 -17.26 1.28 -10.77
C GLY A 124 -17.17 2.15 -12.02
N LYS A 125 -17.02 3.48 -11.87
CA LYS A 125 -16.87 4.43 -12.97
C LYS A 125 -15.39 4.76 -13.24
N ASP A 126 -14.59 3.75 -13.54
CA ASP A 126 -13.12 3.85 -13.72
C ASP A 126 -12.65 4.90 -14.74
N LYS A 127 -13.55 5.41 -15.60
CA LYS A 127 -13.22 6.37 -16.67
C LYS A 127 -13.46 7.83 -16.29
N GLU A 128 -14.14 8.10 -15.20
CA GLU A 128 -14.43 9.46 -14.73
C GLU A 128 -13.28 9.92 -13.83
N SER A 129 -12.46 10.86 -14.33
CA SER A 129 -11.37 11.46 -13.57
C SER A 129 -11.91 12.52 -12.64
N LEU A 130 -11.58 12.44 -11.35
CA LEU A 130 -11.90 13.42 -10.33
C LEU A 130 -10.84 14.53 -10.29
N ILE A 131 -9.57 14.14 -10.30
CA ILE A 131 -8.43 15.04 -10.45
C ILE A 131 -7.34 14.35 -11.29
N VAL A 132 -6.79 15.07 -12.26
CA VAL A 132 -5.77 14.56 -13.17
C VAL A 132 -4.39 14.94 -12.66
N GLN A 133 -3.49 13.96 -12.60
CA GLN A 133 -2.07 14.23 -12.38
C GLN A 133 -1.50 14.86 -13.65
N ALA A 134 -1.23 16.16 -13.57
CA ALA A 134 -0.59 16.91 -14.63
C ALA A 134 0.90 17.12 -14.33
N TYR A 135 1.73 17.07 -15.37
CA TYR A 135 3.15 17.30 -15.27
C TYR A 135 3.51 18.52 -16.12
N SER A 136 3.80 19.65 -15.48
CA SER A 136 4.37 20.85 -16.10
C SER A 136 5.82 20.60 -16.47
N THR A 137 6.45 21.54 -17.17
CA THR A 137 7.91 21.51 -17.42
C THR A 137 8.73 21.66 -16.14
N THR A 138 8.15 22.26 -15.09
CA THR A 138 8.77 22.51 -13.77
C THR A 138 8.28 21.56 -12.68
N PHE A 139 7.52 20.51 -13.04
CA PHE A 139 6.86 19.66 -12.04
C PHE A 139 7.83 19.07 -11.00
N ALA A 140 9.06 18.75 -11.41
CA ALA A 140 10.04 18.15 -10.52
C ALA A 140 10.53 19.14 -9.46
N GLU A 141 10.76 20.40 -9.87
CA GLU A 141 11.08 21.49 -8.98
C GLU A 141 9.92 21.82 -8.04
N ASP A 142 8.70 21.93 -8.59
CA ASP A 142 7.50 22.31 -7.85
C ASP A 142 7.21 21.29 -6.74
N VAL A 143 7.19 20.01 -7.06
CA VAL A 143 6.98 18.95 -6.05
C VAL A 143 8.13 18.90 -5.05
N PHE A 144 9.39 19.12 -5.49
CA PHE A 144 10.51 19.14 -4.56
C PHE A 144 10.36 20.27 -3.52
N MET A 145 9.95 21.45 -3.94
CA MET A 145 9.73 22.59 -3.02
C MET A 145 8.59 22.33 -2.03
N GLU A 146 7.56 21.58 -2.44
CA GLU A 146 6.48 21.17 -1.54
C GLU A 146 6.94 20.15 -0.47
N ILE A 147 7.87 19.24 -0.82
CA ILE A 147 8.39 18.24 0.11
C ILE A 147 9.61 18.73 0.91
N LEU A 148 10.23 19.83 0.53
CA LEU A 148 11.45 20.32 1.16
C LEU A 148 11.32 20.52 2.68
N PRO A 149 10.25 21.11 3.23
CA PRO A 149 10.09 21.23 4.69
C PRO A 149 10.06 19.86 5.40
N LEU A 150 9.51 18.83 4.75
CA LEU A 150 9.48 17.46 5.27
C LEU A 150 10.90 16.89 5.32
N LEU A 151 11.67 17.03 4.23
CA LEU A 151 13.04 16.51 4.12
C LEU A 151 14.02 17.15 5.11
N GLN A 152 13.73 18.38 5.57
CA GLN A 152 14.52 19.13 6.55
C GLN A 152 14.14 18.80 8.00
N ASP A 153 13.03 18.09 8.24
CA ASP A 153 12.64 17.68 9.58
C ASP A 153 13.64 16.66 10.16
N PRO A 154 14.10 16.81 11.41
CA PRO A 154 15.08 15.90 12.01
C PRO A 154 14.55 14.47 12.18
N ARG A 155 13.24 14.27 12.21
CA ARG A 155 12.57 12.94 12.28
C ARG A 155 12.52 12.25 10.91
N TYR A 156 12.90 12.95 9.82
CA TYR A 156 12.77 12.36 8.49
C TYR A 156 13.67 11.12 8.33
N LEU A 157 13.08 10.01 7.88
CA LEU A 157 13.76 8.73 7.74
C LEU A 157 14.94 8.81 6.75
N ARG A 158 16.12 8.33 7.19
CA ARG A 158 17.33 8.30 6.38
C ARG A 158 17.94 6.90 6.34
N VAL A 159 18.47 6.51 5.21
CA VAL A 159 19.29 5.31 5.01
C VAL A 159 20.69 5.75 4.65
N ASP A 160 21.69 5.37 5.41
CA ASP A 160 23.09 5.80 5.23
C ASP A 160 23.22 7.35 5.06
N GLY A 161 22.46 8.10 5.88
CA GLY A 161 22.40 9.56 5.84
C GLY A 161 21.56 10.15 4.70
N ALA A 162 21.10 9.36 3.73
CA ALA A 162 20.28 9.82 2.61
C ALA A 162 18.79 9.81 2.97
N ALA A 163 18.05 10.88 2.70
CA ALA A 163 16.62 11.01 2.97
C ALA A 163 15.81 10.08 2.04
N VAL A 164 14.96 9.24 2.60
CA VAL A 164 14.18 8.23 1.85
C VAL A 164 12.93 8.87 1.25
N ILE A 165 12.79 8.84 -0.07
CA ILE A 165 11.61 9.35 -0.77
C ILE A 165 11.08 8.26 -1.69
N LEU A 166 9.79 7.86 -1.50
CA LEU A 166 9.15 6.92 -2.39
C LEU A 166 8.37 7.68 -3.48
N VAL A 167 8.36 7.11 -4.70
CA VAL A 167 7.47 7.53 -5.79
C VAL A 167 6.57 6.35 -6.14
N HIS A 168 5.25 6.57 -6.06
CA HIS A 168 4.28 5.50 -6.17
C HIS A 168 4.15 4.97 -7.60
N ARG A 169 4.12 5.85 -8.61
CA ARG A 169 3.98 5.49 -10.03
C ARG A 169 5.11 6.07 -10.88
N VAL A 170 6.27 5.46 -10.77
CA VAL A 170 7.42 5.86 -11.60
C VAL A 170 7.16 5.70 -13.11
N ASP A 171 6.29 4.76 -13.48
CA ASP A 171 5.88 4.51 -14.87
C ASP A 171 4.89 5.57 -15.43
N HIS A 172 4.42 6.51 -14.60
CA HIS A 172 3.62 7.66 -15.02
C HIS A 172 4.45 8.94 -15.21
N LEU A 173 5.69 8.95 -14.77
CA LEU A 173 6.56 10.11 -14.90
C LEU A 173 6.89 10.36 -16.38
N PRO A 174 6.87 11.62 -16.86
CA PRO A 174 7.31 11.96 -18.22
C PRO A 174 8.77 11.60 -18.44
N SER A 175 9.61 11.82 -17.44
CA SER A 175 11.02 11.41 -17.39
C SER A 175 11.43 11.15 -15.94
N GLY A 176 11.79 9.90 -15.65
CA GLY A 176 12.29 9.53 -14.32
C GLY A 176 13.69 10.05 -14.05
N THR A 177 14.56 10.05 -15.05
CA THR A 177 15.93 10.57 -14.94
C THR A 177 15.94 12.07 -14.69
N ALA A 178 15.13 12.87 -15.41
CA ALA A 178 15.01 14.30 -15.17
C ALA A 178 14.51 14.62 -13.76
N LEU A 179 13.61 13.81 -13.21
CA LEU A 179 13.15 13.96 -11.83
C LEU A 179 14.28 13.66 -10.85
N SER A 180 14.97 12.52 -11.01
CA SER A 180 16.04 12.11 -10.09
C SER A 180 17.20 13.11 -10.07
N ASP A 181 17.63 13.59 -11.23
CA ASP A 181 18.68 14.62 -11.35
C ASP A 181 18.28 15.93 -10.69
N THR A 182 17.06 16.39 -10.97
CA THR A 182 16.53 17.64 -10.39
C THR A 182 16.46 17.54 -8.88
N TRP A 183 15.87 16.44 -8.34
CA TRP A 183 15.73 16.29 -6.91
C TRP A 183 17.07 16.11 -6.19
N ARG A 184 18.04 15.38 -6.75
CA ARG A 184 19.39 15.26 -6.17
C ARG A 184 20.10 16.61 -6.13
N ARG A 185 20.04 17.39 -7.22
CA ARG A 185 20.62 18.74 -7.29
C ARG A 185 19.98 19.69 -6.28
N LEU A 186 18.65 19.71 -6.17
CA LEU A 186 17.93 20.55 -5.22
C LEU A 186 18.18 20.14 -3.77
N ALA A 187 18.25 18.85 -3.47
CA ALA A 187 18.55 18.35 -2.14
C ALA A 187 19.92 18.84 -1.64
N LEU A 188 20.93 18.85 -2.51
CA LEU A 188 22.23 19.42 -2.18
C LEU A 188 22.16 20.95 -2.02
N LYS A 189 21.47 21.63 -2.94
CA LYS A 189 21.34 23.11 -2.92
C LYS A 189 20.68 23.61 -1.64
N PHE A 190 19.65 22.90 -1.14
CA PHE A 190 18.88 23.31 0.05
C PHE A 190 19.34 22.64 1.35
N GLY A 191 20.52 22.00 1.36
CA GLY A 191 21.13 21.46 2.56
C GLY A 191 20.50 20.17 3.11
N VAL A 192 19.61 19.51 2.33
CA VAL A 192 19.06 18.20 2.69
C VAL A 192 20.13 17.11 2.66
N GLY A 193 21.14 17.28 1.80
CA GLY A 193 22.17 16.30 1.54
C GLY A 193 21.75 15.25 0.51
N ARG A 194 22.24 14.00 0.70
CA ARG A 194 21.87 12.90 -0.20
C ARG A 194 20.40 12.51 -0.02
N ILE A 195 19.78 12.09 -1.12
CA ILE A 195 18.44 11.48 -1.10
C ILE A 195 18.52 10.03 -1.61
N HIS A 196 17.62 9.18 -1.13
CA HIS A 196 17.47 7.79 -1.50
C HIS A 196 16.10 7.59 -2.16
N LEU A 197 16.09 7.51 -3.49
CA LEU A 197 14.88 7.44 -4.30
C LEU A 197 14.43 5.98 -4.44
N VAL A 198 13.20 5.71 -4.05
CA VAL A 198 12.62 4.37 -4.04
C VAL A 198 11.36 4.32 -4.91
N ALA A 199 11.31 3.42 -5.88
CA ALA A 199 10.11 3.17 -6.66
C ALA A 199 9.18 2.19 -5.91
N ALA A 200 7.92 2.54 -5.65
CA ALA A 200 6.96 1.57 -5.15
C ALA A 200 6.59 0.58 -6.27
N GLU A 201 6.63 -0.72 -5.97
CA GLU A 201 6.29 -1.78 -6.94
C GLU A 201 4.77 -1.90 -7.13
N THR A 202 4.14 -0.84 -7.59
CA THR A 202 2.70 -0.79 -7.89
C THR A 202 2.33 -1.53 -9.19
N LYS A 203 3.35 -2.02 -9.89
CA LYS A 203 3.24 -2.84 -11.09
C LYS A 203 4.33 -3.91 -11.07
N PRO A 204 4.02 -5.18 -11.35
CA PRO A 204 5.00 -6.25 -11.28
C PRO A 204 6.21 -6.01 -12.18
N GLY A 205 7.41 -6.20 -11.64
CA GLY A 205 8.65 -6.15 -12.41
C GLY A 205 9.16 -4.73 -12.71
N ILE A 206 8.74 -3.73 -11.96
CA ILE A 206 9.36 -2.41 -12.02
C ILE A 206 10.84 -2.53 -11.66
N SER A 207 11.71 -1.91 -12.48
CA SER A 207 13.13 -1.73 -12.22
C SER A 207 13.41 -0.25 -11.89
N PRO A 208 14.29 0.04 -10.93
CA PRO A 208 14.68 1.42 -10.62
C PRO A 208 15.64 2.00 -11.67
N VAL A 209 16.34 1.15 -12.40
CA VAL A 209 17.44 1.53 -13.29
C VAL A 209 17.05 2.54 -14.37
N PRO A 210 15.92 2.38 -15.12
CA PRO A 210 15.55 3.36 -16.15
C PRO A 210 15.19 4.75 -15.61
N PHE A 211 14.99 4.87 -14.31
CA PHE A 211 14.62 6.12 -13.63
C PHE A 211 15.78 6.71 -12.83
N GLU A 212 16.92 6.03 -12.79
CA GLU A 212 18.06 6.35 -11.91
C GLU A 212 17.68 6.43 -10.44
N PHE A 213 16.77 5.55 -10.04
CA PHE A 213 16.38 5.39 -8.64
C PHE A 213 17.29 4.37 -7.96
N ASP A 214 17.43 4.51 -6.64
CA ASP A 214 18.34 3.70 -5.83
C ASP A 214 17.78 2.32 -5.50
N ALA A 215 16.44 2.21 -5.40
CA ALA A 215 15.78 0.99 -4.97
C ALA A 215 14.33 0.87 -5.49
N VAL A 216 13.77 -0.33 -5.27
CA VAL A 216 12.33 -0.61 -5.37
C VAL A 216 11.84 -1.05 -3.99
N ALA A 217 10.63 -0.68 -3.60
CA ALA A 217 9.93 -1.25 -2.44
C ALA A 217 8.80 -2.16 -2.93
N GLU A 218 8.80 -3.41 -2.48
CA GLU A 218 7.66 -4.30 -2.72
C GLU A 218 6.38 -3.70 -2.15
N PHE A 219 5.29 -3.84 -2.92
CA PHE A 219 3.98 -3.27 -2.55
C PHE A 219 2.89 -4.34 -2.67
N PRO A 220 2.84 -5.31 -1.70
CA PRO A 220 1.82 -6.35 -1.74
C PRO A 220 0.41 -5.75 -1.58
N PRO A 221 -0.61 -6.35 -2.26
CA PRO A 221 -0.56 -7.62 -2.99
C PRO A 221 -0.33 -7.47 -4.50
N VAL A 222 0.34 -6.43 -4.95
CA VAL A 222 0.59 -6.19 -6.39
C VAL A 222 1.29 -7.40 -7.03
N GLY A 223 0.81 -7.78 -8.20
CA GLY A 223 1.38 -8.91 -8.96
C GLY A 223 0.92 -10.31 -8.53
N SER A 224 0.23 -10.43 -7.39
CA SER A 224 -0.16 -11.73 -6.83
C SER A 224 -1.60 -12.17 -7.16
N ASN A 225 -2.38 -11.36 -7.86
CA ASN A 225 -3.73 -11.69 -8.34
C ASN A 225 -3.70 -12.72 -9.50
N THR A 226 -3.10 -13.88 -9.27
CA THR A 226 -2.92 -14.93 -10.27
C THR A 226 -3.70 -16.18 -9.89
N PHE A 227 -3.82 -17.12 -10.83
CA PHE A 227 -4.42 -18.44 -10.54
C PHE A 227 -3.67 -19.17 -9.41
N GLY A 228 -2.34 -18.99 -9.31
CA GLY A 228 -1.54 -19.55 -8.23
C GLY A 228 -1.93 -19.06 -6.83
N SER A 229 -2.57 -17.89 -6.72
CA SER A 229 -3.09 -17.34 -5.47
C SER A 229 -4.55 -17.70 -5.20
N ALA A 230 -5.21 -18.46 -6.09
CA ALA A 230 -6.63 -18.78 -5.96
C ALA A 230 -6.94 -19.53 -4.67
N LYS A 231 -8.08 -19.21 -4.04
CA LYS A 231 -8.65 -20.00 -2.95
C LYS A 231 -9.27 -21.27 -3.54
N LEU A 232 -8.65 -22.40 -3.29
CA LEU A 232 -9.10 -23.70 -3.82
C LEU A 232 -10.10 -24.43 -2.93
N LEU A 233 -10.34 -23.92 -1.71
CA LEU A 233 -11.31 -24.52 -0.79
C LEU A 233 -12.63 -23.77 -0.84
N PRO A 234 -13.77 -24.45 -0.63
CA PRO A 234 -15.08 -23.83 -0.68
C PRO A 234 -15.24 -22.75 0.39
N ILE A 235 -15.96 -21.70 0.03
CA ILE A 235 -16.41 -20.64 0.94
C ILE A 235 -17.91 -20.81 1.17
N ARG A 236 -18.29 -20.82 2.45
CA ARG A 236 -19.64 -21.05 2.87
C ARG A 236 -20.53 -19.83 2.59
N ARG A 237 -21.73 -20.02 2.05
CA ARG A 237 -22.75 -19.00 1.80
C ARG A 237 -22.21 -17.74 1.12
N LEU A 238 -21.39 -17.91 0.06
CA LEU A 238 -20.96 -16.78 -0.77
C LEU A 238 -22.17 -16.07 -1.38
N ASP A 239 -22.20 -14.72 -1.24
CA ASP A 239 -23.25 -13.89 -1.84
C ASP A 239 -23.37 -14.19 -3.35
N ARG A 240 -24.61 -14.42 -3.80
CA ARG A 240 -24.91 -14.73 -5.20
C ARG A 240 -24.55 -13.59 -6.16
N GLN A 241 -24.49 -12.36 -5.67
CA GLN A 241 -24.13 -11.18 -6.45
C GLN A 241 -22.64 -10.86 -6.43
N PHE A 242 -21.83 -11.57 -5.64
CA PHE A 242 -20.39 -11.38 -5.62
C PHE A 242 -19.77 -11.74 -6.97
N ARG A 243 -18.96 -10.82 -7.51
CA ARG A 243 -18.26 -10.91 -8.81
C ARG A 243 -16.76 -10.72 -8.66
N GLY A 244 -16.30 -10.56 -7.43
CA GLY A 244 -14.91 -10.31 -7.06
C GLY A 244 -14.04 -11.56 -7.11
N ARG A 245 -12.93 -11.52 -6.40
CA ARG A 245 -11.95 -12.62 -6.33
C ARG A 245 -11.73 -13.04 -4.90
N LEU A 246 -11.63 -14.36 -4.71
CA LEU A 246 -11.29 -14.98 -3.45
C LEU A 246 -9.94 -15.66 -3.60
N LEU A 247 -8.93 -15.13 -2.92
CA LEU A 247 -7.54 -15.54 -3.02
C LEU A 247 -7.05 -16.03 -1.64
N SER A 248 -5.96 -16.78 -1.63
CA SER A 248 -5.39 -17.32 -0.39
C SER A 248 -4.28 -16.44 0.12
N TYR A 249 -4.43 -15.88 1.32
CA TYR A 249 -3.38 -15.10 1.96
C TYR A 249 -2.10 -15.92 2.23
N PRO A 250 -2.13 -17.17 2.71
CA PRO A 250 -0.92 -17.98 2.86
C PRO A 250 -0.17 -18.21 1.55
N ARG A 251 -0.87 -18.24 0.40
CA ARG A 251 -0.24 -18.33 -0.92
C ARG A 251 0.37 -17.00 -1.34
N LEU A 252 -0.29 -15.87 -1.03
CA LEU A 252 0.26 -14.54 -1.21
C LEU A 252 1.61 -14.41 -0.48
N ALA A 253 1.61 -14.62 0.83
CA ALA A 253 2.80 -14.53 1.66
C ALA A 253 3.93 -15.42 1.12
N ARG A 254 3.63 -16.70 0.81
CA ARG A 254 4.60 -17.63 0.25
C ARG A 254 5.16 -17.20 -1.10
N ALA A 255 4.33 -16.58 -1.95
CA ALA A 255 4.78 -16.08 -3.25
C ALA A 255 5.81 -14.95 -3.10
N PHE A 256 5.59 -14.02 -2.16
CA PHE A 256 6.56 -12.96 -1.87
C PHE A 256 7.83 -13.50 -1.22
N MET A 257 7.72 -14.38 -0.23
CA MET A 257 8.89 -15.00 0.42
C MET A 257 9.79 -15.81 -0.54
N ARG A 258 9.27 -16.28 -1.67
CA ARG A 258 10.01 -17.07 -2.66
C ARG A 258 10.49 -16.27 -3.87
N ARG A 259 10.31 -14.95 -3.86
CA ARG A 259 10.75 -14.11 -4.97
C ARG A 259 12.28 -14.10 -5.06
N GLU A 260 12.80 -14.33 -6.25
CA GLU A 260 14.23 -14.22 -6.51
C GLU A 260 14.72 -12.78 -6.30
N ALA A 261 15.93 -12.65 -5.76
CA ALA A 261 16.58 -11.36 -5.60
C ALA A 261 16.93 -10.78 -6.98
N PRO A 262 16.52 -9.54 -7.31
CA PRO A 262 16.93 -8.89 -8.56
C PRO A 262 18.38 -8.40 -8.45
N LYS A 263 18.93 -7.92 -9.57
CA LYS A 263 20.28 -7.32 -9.63
C LYS A 263 20.35 -5.89 -9.06
N PHE A 264 19.25 -5.38 -8.50
CA PHE A 264 19.14 -4.06 -7.89
C PHE A 264 18.57 -4.18 -6.47
N VAL A 265 18.63 -3.11 -5.71
CA VAL A 265 18.05 -3.09 -4.35
C VAL A 265 16.54 -3.17 -4.44
N ARG A 266 15.97 -4.23 -3.85
CA ARG A 266 14.53 -4.37 -3.65
C ARG A 266 14.28 -4.64 -2.17
N TYR A 267 13.64 -3.67 -1.52
CA TYR A 267 13.21 -3.80 -0.14
C TYR A 267 11.99 -4.70 -0.05
N CYS A 268 11.97 -5.57 0.96
CA CYS A 268 10.84 -6.46 1.18
C CYS A 268 9.58 -5.71 1.60
N GLY A 269 8.44 -6.12 1.05
CA GLY A 269 7.11 -5.65 1.44
C GLY A 269 6.27 -6.76 2.03
N VAL A 270 5.47 -6.45 3.05
CA VAL A 270 4.50 -7.35 3.66
C VAL A 270 3.15 -6.66 3.82
N ALA A 271 2.07 -7.43 3.96
CA ALA A 271 0.75 -6.89 4.28
C ALA A 271 0.11 -7.72 5.39
N PRO A 272 -0.52 -7.10 6.42
CA PRO A 272 -1.19 -7.84 7.50
C PRO A 272 -2.33 -8.70 6.99
N SER A 273 -3.12 -8.16 6.10
CA SER A 273 -4.21 -8.79 5.36
C SER A 273 -4.50 -8.00 4.09
N TRP A 274 -5.49 -8.41 3.30
CA TRP A 274 -6.00 -7.63 2.18
C TRP A 274 -7.44 -8.01 1.87
N ASP A 275 -8.31 -7.02 1.91
CA ASP A 275 -9.73 -7.16 1.62
C ASP A 275 -10.34 -5.80 1.28
N ASN A 276 -10.45 -5.48 0.01
CA ASN A 276 -10.97 -4.19 -0.42
C ASN A 276 -12.50 -4.16 -0.63
N THR A 277 -13.23 -4.96 0.16
CA THR A 277 -14.70 -4.99 0.11
C THR A 277 -15.31 -3.63 0.39
N ALA A 278 -14.76 -2.85 1.31
CA ALA A 278 -15.25 -1.52 1.63
C ALA A 278 -15.24 -0.57 0.42
N ARG A 279 -14.22 -0.65 -0.43
CA ARG A 279 -14.12 0.16 -1.66
C ARG A 279 -14.81 -0.47 -2.87
N ARG A 280 -14.80 -1.81 -2.99
CA ARG A 280 -15.19 -2.50 -4.24
C ARG A 280 -16.45 -3.32 -4.11
N GLN A 281 -17.00 -3.46 -2.91
CA GLN A 281 -18.23 -4.20 -2.62
C GLN A 281 -18.23 -5.59 -3.30
N LYS A 282 -19.23 -5.85 -4.13
CA LYS A 282 -19.40 -7.12 -4.85
C LYS A 282 -18.28 -7.47 -5.85
N SER A 283 -17.43 -6.51 -6.19
CA SER A 283 -16.28 -6.69 -7.09
C SER A 283 -14.94 -6.76 -6.36
N ALA A 284 -14.97 -6.98 -5.04
CA ALA A 284 -13.79 -6.99 -4.19
C ALA A 284 -12.78 -8.08 -4.54
N THR A 285 -11.53 -7.81 -4.19
CA THR A 285 -10.46 -8.81 -4.12
C THR A 285 -10.17 -9.07 -2.65
N ILE A 286 -10.39 -10.29 -2.21
CA ILE A 286 -10.28 -10.71 -0.81
C ILE A 286 -9.24 -11.82 -0.70
N TYR A 287 -8.21 -11.61 0.10
CA TYR A 287 -7.26 -12.64 0.48
C TYR A 287 -7.72 -13.28 1.80
N VAL A 288 -8.41 -14.39 1.68
CA VAL A 288 -8.94 -15.15 2.83
C VAL A 288 -7.85 -15.93 3.56
N ASP A 289 -8.13 -16.35 4.78
CA ASP A 289 -7.21 -17.08 5.67
C ASP A 289 -6.00 -16.21 6.11
N ALA A 290 -6.12 -14.88 6.10
CA ALA A 290 -5.16 -14.02 6.77
C ALA A 290 -5.20 -14.30 8.29
N SER A 291 -4.03 -14.38 8.93
CA SER A 291 -3.93 -14.53 10.38
C SER A 291 -2.67 -13.86 10.91
N PRO A 292 -2.64 -13.46 12.18
CA PRO A 292 -1.44 -12.92 12.82
C PRO A 292 -0.22 -13.84 12.67
N LEU A 293 -0.39 -15.16 12.76
CA LEU A 293 0.67 -16.14 12.60
C LEU A 293 1.25 -16.15 11.18
N HIS A 294 0.40 -16.13 10.15
CA HIS A 294 0.88 -16.08 8.75
C HIS A 294 1.58 -14.76 8.43
N TYR A 295 1.05 -13.64 8.94
CA TYR A 295 1.66 -12.33 8.82
C TYR A 295 3.03 -12.27 9.51
N HIS A 296 3.13 -12.73 10.76
CA HIS A 296 4.38 -12.78 11.52
C HIS A 296 5.47 -13.56 10.76
N ARG A 297 5.16 -14.77 10.26
CA ARG A 297 6.11 -15.58 9.50
C ARG A 297 6.62 -14.88 8.25
N TRP A 298 5.76 -14.14 7.58
CA TRP A 298 6.15 -13.36 6.40
C TRP A 298 7.03 -12.17 6.79
N LEU A 299 6.66 -11.44 7.83
CA LEU A 299 7.43 -10.30 8.34
C LEU A 299 8.82 -10.72 8.84
N GLU A 300 8.92 -11.81 9.60
CA GLU A 300 10.22 -12.32 10.08
C GLU A 300 11.11 -12.81 8.92
N HIS A 301 10.52 -13.44 7.91
CA HIS A 301 11.27 -13.77 6.69
C HIS A 301 11.82 -12.51 6.01
N ALA A 302 11.00 -11.46 5.87
CA ALA A 302 11.39 -10.19 5.28
C ALA A 302 12.50 -9.50 6.10
N ARG A 303 12.37 -9.46 7.42
CA ARG A 303 13.38 -8.90 8.33
C ARG A 303 14.69 -9.66 8.23
N ALA A 304 14.65 -10.99 8.23
CA ALA A 304 15.85 -11.82 8.11
C ALA A 304 16.57 -11.60 6.77
N HIS A 305 15.81 -11.48 5.67
CA HIS A 305 16.35 -11.18 4.35
C HIS A 305 17.03 -9.80 4.32
N GLU A 306 16.37 -8.76 4.83
CA GLU A 306 16.89 -7.40 4.87
C GLU A 306 18.13 -7.30 5.79
N ALA A 307 18.11 -7.98 6.94
CA ALA A 307 19.24 -8.03 7.86
C ALA A 307 20.48 -8.66 7.22
N ALA A 308 20.30 -9.76 6.50
CA ALA A 308 21.38 -10.45 5.80
C ALA A 308 21.93 -9.62 4.63
N ALA A 309 21.06 -8.93 3.89
CA ALA A 309 21.46 -8.20 2.70
C ALA A 309 22.01 -6.80 3.01
N ARG A 310 21.49 -6.08 4.02
CA ARG A 310 21.73 -4.65 4.23
C ARG A 310 21.90 -4.23 5.69
N GLY A 311 21.76 -5.15 6.66
CA GLY A 311 21.90 -4.84 8.08
C GLY A 311 20.99 -3.68 8.53
N ALA A 312 21.56 -2.67 9.18
CA ALA A 312 20.85 -1.48 9.65
C ALA A 312 20.24 -0.60 8.54
N ASN A 313 20.74 -0.72 7.31
CA ASN A 313 20.24 0.01 6.16
C ASN A 313 19.09 -0.72 5.45
N GLY A 314 18.74 -1.93 5.90
CA GLY A 314 17.56 -2.65 5.43
C GLY A 314 16.27 -1.99 5.84
N LEU A 315 15.28 -1.99 4.93
CA LEU A 315 13.92 -1.53 5.20
C LEU A 315 12.93 -2.65 4.88
N VAL A 316 11.93 -2.83 5.75
CA VAL A 316 10.77 -3.68 5.48
C VAL A 316 9.54 -2.80 5.46
N PHE A 317 8.83 -2.78 4.33
CA PHE A 317 7.62 -1.98 4.19
C PHE A 317 6.38 -2.79 4.54
N ILE A 318 5.50 -2.25 5.39
CA ILE A 318 4.20 -2.83 5.73
C ILE A 318 3.10 -2.06 5.00
N ASN A 319 2.30 -2.73 4.23
CA ASN A 319 1.11 -2.17 3.61
C ASN A 319 -0.14 -2.67 4.38
N ALA A 320 -0.65 -1.95 5.39
CA ALA A 320 -0.25 -0.62 5.83
C ALA A 320 -0.45 -0.47 7.36
N TRP A 321 -0.27 0.76 7.88
CA TRP A 321 -0.67 1.10 9.24
C TRP A 321 -2.21 1.15 9.33
N ASN A 322 -2.87 1.89 8.42
CA ASN A 322 -4.28 2.27 8.53
C ASN A 322 -5.09 2.22 7.20
N GLU A 323 -4.79 1.33 6.27
CA GLU A 323 -5.60 1.13 5.06
C GLU A 323 -6.86 0.28 5.36
N TRP A 324 -7.77 0.85 6.17
CA TRP A 324 -8.97 0.18 6.65
C TRP A 324 -9.90 -0.30 5.55
N ALA A 325 -10.14 0.53 4.52
CA ALA A 325 -11.03 0.16 3.43
C ALA A 325 -10.42 -0.82 2.41
N GLU A 326 -9.11 -1.07 2.50
CA GLU A 326 -8.42 -2.15 1.80
C GLU A 326 -8.22 -3.39 2.67
N GLY A 327 -8.66 -3.30 3.94
CA GLY A 327 -8.48 -4.38 4.90
C GLY A 327 -7.01 -4.71 5.14
N ALA A 328 -6.13 -3.74 4.96
CA ALA A 328 -4.69 -3.87 5.11
C ALA A 328 -4.23 -2.87 6.18
N TYR A 329 -4.39 -3.22 7.45
CA TYR A 329 -4.07 -2.33 8.55
C TYR A 329 -3.52 -3.08 9.76
N LEU A 330 -2.70 -2.38 10.55
CA LEU A 330 -2.14 -2.86 11.82
C LEU A 330 -2.92 -2.32 13.04
N GLU A 331 -3.66 -1.23 12.88
CA GLU A 331 -4.43 -0.64 13.97
C GLU A 331 -5.39 -1.64 14.61
N PRO A 332 -5.60 -1.58 15.93
CA PRO A 332 -6.46 -2.52 16.64
C PRO A 332 -7.91 -2.44 16.18
N ASP A 333 -8.54 -3.58 15.91
CA ASP A 333 -9.96 -3.72 15.64
C ASP A 333 -10.66 -4.54 16.75
N LEU A 334 -12.00 -4.53 16.78
CA LEU A 334 -12.76 -5.31 17.78
C LEU A 334 -12.66 -6.82 17.57
N THR A 335 -12.24 -7.28 16.39
CA THR A 335 -12.14 -8.71 16.07
C THR A 335 -10.82 -9.31 16.52
N HIS A 336 -9.72 -8.62 16.23
CA HIS A 336 -8.37 -9.12 16.42
C HIS A 336 -7.66 -8.43 17.60
N GLY A 337 -8.23 -7.34 18.13
CA GLY A 337 -7.57 -6.54 19.14
C GLY A 337 -6.17 -6.13 18.72
N LEU A 338 -5.20 -6.39 19.57
CA LEU A 338 -3.78 -6.11 19.34
C LEU A 338 -3.02 -7.25 18.62
N SER A 339 -3.71 -8.30 18.14
CA SER A 339 -3.03 -9.53 17.67
C SER A 339 -2.09 -9.30 16.48
N TYR A 340 -2.44 -8.41 15.53
CA TYR A 340 -1.55 -8.07 14.41
C TYR A 340 -0.37 -7.20 14.85
N LEU A 341 -0.57 -6.29 15.79
CA LEU A 341 0.51 -5.53 16.41
C LEU A 341 1.44 -6.45 17.21
N ASN A 342 0.90 -7.35 18.02
CA ASN A 342 1.70 -8.38 18.72
C ASN A 342 2.49 -9.25 17.72
N ALA A 343 1.91 -9.57 16.56
CA ALA A 343 2.58 -10.30 15.49
C ALA A 343 3.65 -9.46 14.76
N THR A 344 3.66 -8.14 14.95
CA THR A 344 4.70 -7.25 14.41
C THR A 344 5.95 -7.25 15.30
N LEU A 345 5.85 -7.60 16.57
CA LEU A 345 7.00 -7.71 17.46
C LEU A 345 8.02 -8.75 16.95
N LYS A 346 9.29 -8.44 17.07
CA LYS A 346 10.40 -9.41 16.84
C LYS A 346 10.29 -10.62 17.76
N ARG A 347 9.72 -10.42 18.94
CA ARG A 347 9.40 -11.48 19.92
C ARG A 347 7.97 -11.26 20.42
N PRO A 348 6.97 -11.91 19.81
CA PRO A 348 5.59 -11.82 20.24
C PRO A 348 5.45 -12.14 21.73
N THR A 349 4.72 -11.30 22.45
CA THR A 349 4.49 -11.47 23.90
C THR A 349 3.29 -12.36 24.22
N GLN A 350 2.44 -12.61 23.22
CA GLN A 350 1.28 -13.48 23.32
C GLN A 350 1.33 -14.55 22.21
N PRO A 351 0.74 -15.73 22.44
CA PRO A 351 0.64 -16.76 21.41
C PRO A 351 -0.02 -16.22 20.13
N LEU A 352 0.61 -16.47 18.99
CA LEU A 352 0.04 -16.14 17.70
C LEU A 352 -0.93 -17.26 17.29
N GLY A 353 -2.22 -17.01 17.52
CA GLY A 353 -3.28 -17.94 17.12
C GLY A 353 -3.46 -17.97 15.60
N ASP A 354 -3.77 -19.15 15.06
CA ASP A 354 -4.47 -19.23 13.78
C ASP A 354 -5.91 -18.76 14.02
N ILE A 355 -6.38 -17.82 13.18
CA ILE A 355 -7.81 -17.53 13.15
C ILE A 355 -8.52 -18.84 12.77
N PRO A 356 -9.59 -19.27 13.49
CA PRO A 356 -10.30 -20.48 13.15
C PRO A 356 -10.64 -20.46 11.66
N ARG A 357 -10.10 -21.41 10.89
CA ARG A 357 -10.45 -21.56 9.47
C ARG A 357 -11.97 -21.52 9.37
N ALA A 358 -12.51 -20.64 8.52
CA ALA A 358 -13.94 -20.63 8.24
C ALA A 358 -14.36 -22.09 8.02
N ARG A 359 -15.18 -22.63 8.94
CA ARG A 359 -15.45 -24.08 9.04
C ARG A 359 -15.85 -24.59 7.66
N LEU A 360 -15.09 -25.57 7.14
CA LEU A 360 -15.36 -26.27 5.90
C LEU A 360 -16.77 -26.82 5.97
N GLY A 361 -17.73 -26.15 5.34
CA GLY A 361 -19.08 -26.70 5.15
C GLY A 361 -19.10 -27.61 3.94
N LEU A 362 -19.93 -28.66 3.97
CA LEU A 362 -20.18 -29.57 2.86
C LEU A 362 -20.39 -28.82 1.54
N VAL A 363 -19.83 -29.36 0.48
CA VAL A 363 -19.81 -28.83 -0.89
C VAL A 363 -21.14 -28.16 -1.26
N SER A 364 -21.12 -26.85 -1.36
CA SER A 364 -22.25 -26.07 -1.86
C SER A 364 -21.92 -25.53 -3.25
N VAL A 365 -22.96 -25.15 -4.00
CA VAL A 365 -22.86 -24.46 -5.32
C VAL A 365 -21.88 -23.26 -5.30
N SER A 366 -21.54 -22.74 -4.13
CA SER A 366 -20.54 -21.67 -3.93
C SER A 366 -19.10 -22.10 -4.21
N TRP A 367 -18.74 -23.40 -4.14
CA TRP A 367 -17.38 -23.87 -4.38
C TRP A 367 -16.97 -23.75 -5.85
N THR A 368 -17.75 -24.34 -6.74
CA THR A 368 -17.51 -24.28 -8.19
C THR A 368 -17.53 -22.83 -8.66
N ARG A 369 -18.43 -22.01 -8.14
CA ARG A 369 -18.53 -20.61 -8.45
C ARG A 369 -17.31 -19.80 -7.94
N SER A 370 -16.82 -20.05 -6.73
CA SER A 370 -15.61 -19.39 -6.19
C SER A 370 -14.39 -19.68 -7.06
N ILE A 371 -14.20 -20.94 -7.47
CA ILE A 371 -13.10 -21.33 -8.37
C ILE A 371 -13.29 -20.71 -9.76
N LEU A 372 -14.51 -20.78 -10.32
CA LEU A 372 -14.81 -20.22 -11.64
C LEU A 372 -14.60 -18.70 -11.67
N LEU A 373 -15.03 -17.96 -10.65
CA LEU A 373 -14.83 -16.51 -10.56
C LEU A 373 -13.33 -16.16 -10.49
N THR A 374 -12.54 -16.93 -9.75
CA THR A 374 -11.09 -16.72 -9.66
C THR A 374 -10.41 -17.10 -10.97
N ALA A 375 -10.79 -18.21 -11.60
CA ALA A 375 -10.28 -18.64 -12.89
C ALA A 375 -10.65 -17.64 -14.01
N ALA A 376 -11.92 -17.21 -14.07
CA ALA A 376 -12.38 -16.21 -15.03
C ALA A 376 -11.67 -14.86 -14.85
N GLY A 377 -11.48 -14.42 -13.61
CA GLY A 377 -10.70 -13.20 -13.31
C GLY A 377 -9.25 -13.29 -13.78
N SER A 378 -8.62 -14.47 -13.62
CA SER A 378 -7.24 -14.71 -14.09
C SER A 378 -7.14 -14.79 -15.61
N LEU A 379 -8.11 -15.42 -16.27
CA LEU A 379 -8.21 -15.47 -17.75
C LEU A 379 -8.43 -14.09 -18.35
N LEU A 380 -9.29 -13.28 -17.76
CA LEU A 380 -9.51 -11.88 -18.19
C LEU A 380 -8.24 -11.03 -18.06
N GLN A 381 -7.44 -11.26 -17.01
CA GLN A 381 -6.15 -10.57 -16.89
C GLN A 381 -5.13 -11.06 -17.92
N LEU A 382 -5.09 -12.36 -18.19
CA LEU A 382 -4.23 -12.93 -19.24
C LEU A 382 -4.61 -12.35 -20.60
N ASN A 383 -5.88 -12.30 -20.94
CA ASN A 383 -6.37 -11.72 -22.19
C ASN A 383 -6.03 -10.23 -22.30
N ARG A 384 -6.17 -9.44 -21.23
CA ARG A 384 -5.75 -8.03 -21.19
C ARG A 384 -4.24 -7.87 -21.36
N ARG A 385 -3.41 -8.80 -20.85
CA ARG A 385 -1.95 -8.80 -21.06
C ARG A 385 -1.60 -9.11 -22.53
N ILE A 386 -2.23 -10.13 -23.10
CA ILE A 386 -2.03 -10.50 -24.52
C ILE A 386 -2.45 -9.35 -25.44
N THR A 387 -3.58 -8.71 -25.17
CA THR A 387 -4.06 -7.56 -25.97
C THR A 387 -3.13 -6.35 -25.84
N ARG A 388 -2.54 -6.10 -24.66
CA ARG A 388 -1.54 -5.02 -24.46
C ARG A 388 -0.22 -5.34 -25.17
N LEU A 389 0.24 -6.58 -25.10
CA LEU A 389 1.43 -7.03 -25.85
C LEU A 389 1.21 -6.93 -27.36
N GLY A 390 0.05 -7.35 -27.83
CA GLY A 390 -0.34 -7.20 -29.24
C GLY A 390 -0.36 -5.74 -29.70
N ARG A 391 -0.90 -4.82 -28.90
CA ARG A 391 -0.87 -3.36 -29.21
C ARG A 391 0.56 -2.81 -29.21
N ALA A 392 1.37 -3.17 -28.21
CA ALA A 392 2.77 -2.73 -28.16
C ALA A 392 3.61 -3.24 -29.32
N VAL A 393 3.30 -4.43 -29.87
CA VAL A 393 3.94 -4.96 -31.09
C VAL A 393 3.43 -4.21 -32.32
N VAL A 394 2.14 -3.94 -32.43
CA VAL A 394 1.56 -3.18 -33.56
C VAL A 394 2.09 -1.75 -33.60
N ASP A 395 2.21 -1.10 -32.40
CA ASP A 395 2.75 0.27 -32.32
C ASP A 395 4.26 0.32 -32.67
N LYS A 396 5.01 -0.77 -32.46
CA LYS A 396 6.42 -0.88 -32.90
C LYS A 396 6.59 -1.17 -34.37
N ILE A 397 5.57 -1.72 -35.04
CA ILE A 397 5.61 -2.10 -36.46
C ILE A 397 5.01 -0.99 -37.36
N ARG A 398 4.31 0.01 -36.79
CA ARG A 398 3.87 1.16 -37.57
C ARG A 398 5.07 1.97 -38.00
N PRO A 399 5.31 2.08 -39.36
CA PRO A 399 6.36 2.95 -39.84
C PRO A 399 6.00 4.40 -39.46
N SER A 400 7.01 5.12 -38.96
CA SER A 400 6.96 6.57 -38.77
C SER A 400 6.78 7.20 -40.18
N ASN A 401 5.57 7.43 -40.60
CA ASN A 401 5.29 8.35 -41.68
C ASN A 401 5.30 9.75 -41.12
N GLU A 402 6.49 10.33 -41.06
CA GLU A 402 6.66 11.76 -41.09
C GLU A 402 6.55 12.24 -42.55
N LYS A 403 5.64 13.14 -42.76
CA LYS A 403 5.86 14.32 -43.62
C LYS A 403 5.03 15.46 -43.08
#